data_d47e19a413848d9fa3789ffa8751ee07
#
_entry.id   d47e19a413848d9fa3789ffa8751ee07
#
_cell.length_a   1.000
_cell.length_b   1.000
_cell.length_c   1.000
_cell.angle_alpha   90.00
_cell.angle_beta   90.00
_cell.angle_gamma   90.00
#
_symmetry.space_group_name_H-M   'P 1'
#
loop_
_entity.id
_entity.type
_entity.pdbx_description
1 polymer ?
#
loop_
_entity_poly.entity_id
_entity_poly.type
_entity_poly.pdbx_seq_one_letter_code
_entity_poly.pdbx_strand_id
1 'polypeptide(L)'
;LINKIYLLATEDTHEEVNGCETIVVSSLNSSAAMHAIAARSTATFTLLYTKYTTLEFGLHALERMTRLSADANAGMVYADHYQVSGETKTNNPVIDYQFGSLRDDFNFGSVLLYKTDAFKKAVSKMKVDYQFAGLYDLRLKLSQTETLVHINEYLYSEIENDTRKSGEKIFDYVDPKNRGVQIEMENACTEHLKEIGGYLAPKFKDIEFNDGNFEYEASVIIPVRNRIRTIEDAILSTLNQKTKFKYNVIIIDNHSTDGTTEAIDKYNTDERIIHIVPERKDLGIGGCWNVGAHHPKCGKFAIQLDSDDVYKDENTIQKVVDAFYSQKCGMV
;
A
#
# COMPACT_ATOMS: atom_id res chain seq x y z
N LEU A 1 12.79 -5.16 -35.06
CA LEU A 1 11.96 -5.60 -33.95
C LEU A 1 10.83 -4.63 -33.61
N ILE A 2 11.10 -3.32 -33.57
CA ILE A 2 10.09 -2.30 -33.26
C ILE A 2 9.42 -1.89 -34.58
N ASN A 3 8.10 -2.08 -34.64
CA ASN A 3 7.32 -1.75 -35.82
C ASN A 3 6.82 -0.30 -35.77
N LYS A 4 6.33 0.16 -34.62
CA LYS A 4 5.79 1.49 -34.41
C LYS A 4 5.94 1.94 -32.97
N ILE A 5 6.14 3.24 -32.76
CA ILE A 5 6.24 3.85 -31.43
C ILE A 5 5.10 4.86 -31.28
N TYR A 6 4.41 4.80 -30.16
CA TYR A 6 3.38 5.74 -29.76
C TYR A 6 3.79 6.48 -28.50
N LEU A 7 3.59 7.77 -28.48
CA LEU A 7 3.75 8.63 -27.31
C LEU A 7 2.35 8.97 -26.77
N LEU A 8 2.09 8.60 -25.51
CA LEU A 8 0.85 9.02 -24.83
C LEU A 8 1.08 10.38 -24.19
N ALA A 9 0.17 11.32 -24.44
CA ALA A 9 0.20 12.66 -23.86
C ALA A 9 -1.18 13.03 -23.30
N THR A 10 -1.20 13.85 -22.25
CA THR A 10 -2.44 14.36 -21.64
C THR A 10 -2.88 15.70 -22.23
N GLU A 11 -2.02 16.35 -22.97
CA GLU A 11 -2.27 17.59 -23.69
C GLU A 11 -1.79 17.44 -25.12
N ASP A 12 -2.38 18.20 -26.03
CA ASP A 12 -1.91 18.30 -27.40
C ASP A 12 -0.59 19.09 -27.39
N THR A 13 0.51 18.39 -27.22
CA THR A 13 1.85 18.98 -27.30
C THR A 13 2.17 19.13 -28.78
N HIS A 14 2.38 20.35 -29.23
CA HIS A 14 2.81 20.65 -30.59
C HIS A 14 4.22 20.18 -30.95
N GLU A 15 4.92 19.52 -30.01
CA GLU A 15 6.23 18.92 -30.26
C GLU A 15 6.08 17.55 -30.91
N GLU A 16 6.35 17.49 -32.19
CA GLU A 16 6.46 16.20 -32.91
C GLU A 16 7.77 15.51 -32.52
N VAL A 17 7.66 14.36 -31.86
CA VAL A 17 8.81 13.50 -31.62
C VAL A 17 9.05 12.66 -32.88
N ASN A 18 10.19 12.88 -33.53
CA ASN A 18 10.52 12.19 -34.77
C ASN A 18 10.48 10.65 -34.61
N GLY A 19 9.73 9.99 -35.47
CA GLY A 19 9.55 8.53 -35.46
C GLY A 19 8.47 8.02 -34.47
N CYS A 20 7.77 8.90 -33.77
CA CYS A 20 6.66 8.59 -32.88
C CYS A 20 5.34 9.16 -33.39
N GLU A 21 4.24 8.50 -33.07
CA GLU A 21 2.88 9.02 -33.27
C GLU A 21 2.26 9.31 -31.91
N THR A 22 1.75 10.52 -31.72
CA THR A 22 1.17 10.95 -30.44
C THR A 22 -0.28 10.47 -30.33
N ILE A 23 -0.64 9.95 -29.15
CA ILE A 23 -2.00 9.60 -28.75
C ILE A 23 -2.36 10.51 -27.57
N VAL A 24 -3.32 11.42 -27.78
CA VAL A 24 -3.81 12.29 -26.72
C VAL A 24 -4.90 11.57 -25.93
N VAL A 25 -4.77 11.55 -24.61
CA VAL A 25 -5.69 10.91 -23.65
C VAL A 25 -5.93 11.82 -22.45
N SER A 26 -7.06 11.70 -21.78
CA SER A 26 -7.39 12.53 -20.61
C SER A 26 -6.53 12.22 -19.39
N SER A 27 -6.09 10.98 -19.26
CA SER A 27 -5.19 10.50 -18.20
C SER A 27 -4.44 9.27 -18.70
N LEU A 28 -3.15 9.18 -18.40
CA LEU A 28 -2.28 8.08 -18.88
C LEU A 28 -2.68 6.70 -18.33
N ASN A 29 -3.23 6.67 -17.13
CA ASN A 29 -3.66 5.43 -16.48
C ASN A 29 -5.17 5.15 -16.65
N SER A 30 -5.87 5.90 -17.51
CA SER A 30 -7.31 5.75 -17.70
C SER A 30 -7.68 4.53 -18.54
N SER A 31 -8.92 4.06 -18.39
CA SER A 31 -9.50 3.05 -19.27
C SER A 31 -9.50 3.51 -20.72
N ALA A 32 -9.78 4.78 -20.98
CA ALA A 32 -9.72 5.38 -22.32
C ALA A 32 -8.32 5.26 -22.94
N ALA A 33 -7.25 5.45 -22.16
CA ALA A 33 -5.88 5.24 -22.63
C ALA A 33 -5.63 3.78 -23.04
N MET A 34 -6.07 2.82 -22.22
CA MET A 34 -5.93 1.39 -22.56
C MET A 34 -6.70 1.02 -23.83
N HIS A 35 -7.90 1.53 -24.02
CA HIS A 35 -8.67 1.36 -25.24
C HIS A 35 -7.98 1.99 -26.47
N ALA A 36 -7.42 3.19 -26.31
CA ALA A 36 -6.71 3.88 -27.38
C ALA A 36 -5.45 3.12 -27.83
N ILE A 37 -4.69 2.56 -26.87
CA ILE A 37 -3.54 1.69 -27.14
C ILE A 37 -3.99 0.41 -27.86
N ALA A 38 -5.02 -0.27 -27.34
CA ALA A 38 -5.52 -1.51 -27.94
C ALA A 38 -5.97 -1.33 -29.40
N ALA A 39 -6.64 -0.21 -29.71
CA ALA A 39 -7.09 0.12 -31.06
C ALA A 39 -5.93 0.29 -32.04
N ARG A 40 -4.78 0.78 -31.59
CA ARG A 40 -3.60 1.04 -32.43
C ARG A 40 -2.58 -0.10 -32.45
N SER A 41 -2.65 -1.03 -31.52
CA SER A 41 -1.74 -2.17 -31.43
C SER A 41 -2.04 -3.17 -32.56
N THR A 42 -1.12 -3.33 -33.51
CA THR A 42 -1.25 -4.24 -34.65
C THR A 42 -0.14 -5.28 -34.73
N ALA A 43 0.95 -5.09 -33.97
CA ALA A 43 2.06 -6.05 -33.89
C ALA A 43 1.71 -7.23 -32.98
N THR A 44 2.49 -8.31 -33.04
CA THR A 44 2.33 -9.51 -32.19
C THR A 44 2.42 -9.17 -30.69
N PHE A 45 3.26 -8.22 -30.35
CA PHE A 45 3.48 -7.76 -28.99
C PHE A 45 3.22 -6.25 -28.87
N THR A 46 2.69 -5.85 -27.72
CA THR A 46 2.52 -4.47 -27.31
C THR A 46 3.36 -4.23 -26.06
N LEU A 47 4.32 -3.30 -26.12
CA LEU A 47 5.16 -2.92 -25.00
C LEU A 47 4.67 -1.59 -24.44
N LEU A 48 4.43 -1.53 -23.14
CA LEU A 48 4.18 -0.30 -22.41
C LEU A 48 5.41 0.06 -21.60
N TYR A 49 5.84 1.31 -21.71
CA TYR A 49 6.80 1.94 -20.81
C TYR A 49 6.05 2.96 -19.96
N THR A 50 6.06 2.77 -18.65
CA THR A 50 5.14 3.46 -17.71
C THR A 50 5.80 4.61 -16.94
N LYS A 51 7.01 5.03 -17.33
CA LYS A 51 7.74 6.13 -16.68
C LYS A 51 8.15 7.23 -17.66
N TYR A 52 8.58 8.36 -17.13
CA TYR A 52 9.09 9.53 -17.87
C TYR A 52 10.62 9.61 -17.91
N THR A 53 11.29 8.55 -17.46
CA THR A 53 12.76 8.51 -17.40
C THR A 53 13.31 7.95 -18.71
N THR A 54 14.62 8.12 -18.94
CA THR A 54 15.27 7.49 -20.10
C THR A 54 15.35 5.99 -19.89
N LEU A 55 14.95 5.23 -20.92
CA LEU A 55 14.98 3.77 -20.95
C LEU A 55 16.12 3.29 -21.82
N GLU A 56 16.98 2.44 -21.27
CA GLU A 56 18.02 1.74 -22.02
C GLU A 56 17.83 0.22 -21.90
N PHE A 57 17.62 -0.44 -23.04
CA PHE A 57 17.55 -1.89 -23.08
C PHE A 57 18.94 -2.53 -23.08
N GLY A 58 19.07 -3.61 -22.32
CA GLY A 58 20.23 -4.49 -22.42
C GLY A 58 20.33 -5.17 -23.78
N LEU A 59 21.49 -5.73 -24.08
CA LEU A 59 21.72 -6.48 -25.32
C LEU A 59 20.72 -7.64 -25.42
N HIS A 60 20.01 -7.73 -26.57
CA HIS A 60 18.97 -8.73 -26.81
C HIS A 60 17.79 -8.79 -25.83
N ALA A 61 17.58 -7.75 -25.02
CA ALA A 61 16.51 -7.73 -24.00
C ALA A 61 15.11 -7.94 -24.61
N LEU A 62 14.77 -7.22 -25.67
CA LEU A 62 13.47 -7.37 -26.36
C LEU A 62 13.29 -8.74 -26.99
N GLU A 63 14.35 -9.31 -27.57
CA GLU A 63 14.31 -10.67 -28.11
C GLU A 63 14.10 -11.69 -27.00
N ARG A 64 14.77 -11.51 -25.85
CA ARG A 64 14.61 -12.35 -24.66
C ARG A 64 13.19 -12.32 -24.14
N MET A 65 12.61 -11.11 -23.98
CA MET A 65 11.24 -10.93 -23.49
C MET A 65 10.21 -11.56 -24.43
N THR A 66 10.32 -11.28 -25.75
CA THR A 66 9.36 -11.81 -26.74
C THR A 66 9.44 -13.33 -26.84
N ARG A 67 10.63 -13.90 -26.80
CA ARG A 67 10.84 -15.35 -26.85
C ARG A 67 10.25 -16.04 -25.62
N LEU A 68 10.54 -15.52 -24.41
CA LEU A 68 9.98 -16.08 -23.17
C LEU A 68 8.46 -15.96 -23.11
N SER A 69 7.89 -14.85 -23.59
CA SER A 69 6.44 -14.71 -23.69
C SER A 69 5.83 -15.79 -24.59
N ALA A 70 6.47 -16.08 -25.72
CA ALA A 70 6.01 -17.12 -26.63
C ALA A 70 6.19 -18.54 -26.04
N ASP A 71 7.37 -18.85 -25.50
CA ASP A 71 7.69 -20.17 -24.94
C ASP A 71 6.83 -20.52 -23.73
N ALA A 72 6.55 -19.55 -22.86
CA ALA A 72 5.69 -19.70 -21.69
C ALA A 72 4.20 -19.52 -21.99
N ASN A 73 3.84 -19.19 -23.23
CA ASN A 73 2.48 -18.75 -23.61
C ASN A 73 1.92 -17.68 -22.64
N ALA A 74 2.76 -16.73 -22.25
CA ALA A 74 2.42 -15.69 -21.28
C ALA A 74 1.62 -14.55 -21.95
N GLY A 75 0.59 -14.06 -21.28
CA GLY A 75 -0.14 -12.87 -21.70
C GLY A 75 0.63 -11.57 -21.44
N MET A 76 1.48 -11.58 -20.40
CA MET A 76 2.38 -10.47 -20.06
C MET A 76 3.70 -11.02 -19.52
N VAL A 77 4.81 -10.36 -19.88
CA VAL A 77 6.10 -10.56 -19.24
C VAL A 77 6.69 -9.24 -18.75
N TYR A 78 7.45 -9.30 -17.66
CA TYR A 78 8.15 -8.18 -17.04
C TYR A 78 9.48 -8.69 -16.47
N ALA A 79 10.40 -7.80 -16.13
CA ALA A 79 11.76 -8.20 -15.77
C ALA A 79 12.36 -7.33 -14.68
N ASP A 80 13.42 -7.83 -14.04
CA ASP A 80 14.30 -7.03 -13.19
C ASP A 80 14.95 -5.93 -14.02
N HIS A 81 15.35 -4.86 -13.34
CA HIS A 81 15.97 -3.72 -14.01
C HIS A 81 17.04 -3.06 -13.14
N TYR A 82 17.84 -2.24 -13.78
CA TYR A 82 18.75 -1.36 -13.07
C TYR A 82 18.15 0.03 -12.94
N GLN A 83 18.40 0.67 -11.82
CA GLN A 83 18.15 2.09 -11.62
C GLN A 83 19.47 2.84 -11.67
N VAL A 84 19.56 3.86 -12.52
CA VAL A 84 20.75 4.68 -12.72
C VAL A 84 20.45 6.10 -12.29
N SER A 85 21.20 6.59 -11.30
CA SER A 85 21.14 7.97 -10.81
C SER A 85 22.55 8.57 -10.83
N GLY A 86 22.81 9.47 -11.77
CA GLY A 86 24.15 9.96 -12.05
C GLY A 86 25.08 8.82 -12.47
N GLU A 87 26.18 8.62 -11.72
CA GLU A 87 27.14 7.54 -11.95
C GLU A 87 26.81 6.23 -11.20
N THR A 88 25.77 6.26 -10.37
CA THR A 88 25.39 5.11 -9.53
C THR A 88 24.38 4.22 -10.25
N LYS A 89 24.73 2.95 -10.40
CA LYS A 89 23.86 1.91 -10.95
C LYS A 89 23.51 0.92 -9.86
N THR A 90 22.20 0.80 -9.52
CA THR A 90 21.69 -0.12 -8.50
C THR A 90 20.79 -1.19 -9.10
N ASN A 91 20.86 -2.38 -8.52
CA ASN A 91 19.96 -3.48 -8.88
C ASN A 91 18.57 -3.21 -8.30
N ASN A 92 17.55 -3.33 -9.11
CA ASN A 92 16.16 -3.22 -8.69
C ASN A 92 15.41 -4.50 -9.12
N PRO A 93 15.52 -5.58 -8.32
CA PRO A 93 14.79 -6.80 -8.58
C PRO A 93 13.30 -6.59 -8.27
N VAL A 94 12.45 -7.23 -9.05
CA VAL A 94 11.01 -7.32 -8.81
C VAL A 94 10.66 -8.74 -8.34
N ILE A 95 9.41 -8.97 -7.96
CA ILE A 95 8.97 -10.27 -7.45
C ILE A 95 8.02 -10.96 -8.43
N ASP A 96 7.94 -12.29 -8.31
CA ASP A 96 6.98 -13.07 -9.08
C ASP A 96 5.54 -12.68 -8.75
N TYR A 97 4.74 -12.51 -9.82
CA TYR A 97 3.31 -12.31 -9.65
C TYR A 97 2.65 -13.61 -9.19
N GLN A 98 1.90 -13.51 -8.11
CA GLN A 98 1.08 -14.62 -7.61
C GLN A 98 -0.37 -14.37 -7.99
N PHE A 99 -1.02 -15.40 -8.53
CA PHE A 99 -2.45 -15.35 -8.82
C PHE A 99 -3.24 -14.97 -7.56
N GLY A 100 -4.13 -13.97 -7.69
CA GLY A 100 -4.87 -13.43 -6.56
C GLY A 100 -4.18 -12.27 -5.84
N SER A 101 -3.02 -11.80 -6.31
CA SER A 101 -2.42 -10.57 -5.80
C SER A 101 -3.25 -9.36 -6.21
N LEU A 102 -3.79 -8.63 -5.22
CA LEU A 102 -4.73 -7.52 -5.41
C LEU A 102 -4.10 -6.13 -5.22
N ARG A 103 -2.84 -6.05 -4.81
CA ARG A 103 -2.19 -4.75 -4.60
C ARG A 103 -2.19 -3.92 -5.88
N ASP A 104 -2.71 -2.72 -5.83
CA ASP A 104 -2.72 -1.74 -6.92
C ASP A 104 -1.32 -1.21 -7.25
N ASP A 105 -0.43 -1.18 -6.26
CA ASP A 105 0.97 -0.78 -6.35
C ASP A 105 1.95 -1.95 -6.55
N PHE A 106 1.48 -3.11 -7.03
CA PHE A 106 2.38 -4.24 -7.33
C PHE A 106 3.45 -3.81 -8.35
N ASN A 107 4.71 -3.98 -7.96
CA ASN A 107 5.84 -3.53 -8.77
C ASN A 107 6.19 -4.57 -9.86
N PHE A 108 5.79 -4.30 -11.08
CA PHE A 108 6.20 -5.05 -12.29
C PHE A 108 7.43 -4.44 -12.98
N GLY A 109 8.06 -3.41 -12.40
CA GLY A 109 8.97 -2.54 -13.13
C GLY A 109 8.20 -1.60 -14.08
N SER A 110 8.92 -0.93 -14.96
CA SER A 110 8.34 0.07 -15.87
C SER A 110 8.14 -0.44 -17.30
N VAL A 111 8.71 -1.58 -17.65
CA VAL A 111 8.58 -2.21 -18.97
C VAL A 111 7.66 -3.42 -18.88
N LEU A 112 6.49 -3.31 -19.49
CA LEU A 112 5.47 -4.36 -19.53
C LEU A 112 5.27 -4.81 -20.99
N LEU A 113 5.64 -6.05 -21.30
CA LEU A 113 5.44 -6.60 -22.63
C LEU A 113 4.23 -7.53 -22.64
N TYR A 114 3.24 -7.17 -23.41
CA TYR A 114 1.99 -7.92 -23.56
C TYR A 114 1.96 -8.67 -24.90
N LYS A 115 1.41 -9.87 -24.90
CA LYS A 115 0.87 -10.47 -26.11
C LYS A 115 -0.34 -9.65 -26.57
N THR A 116 -0.28 -9.08 -27.76
CA THR A 116 -1.29 -8.08 -28.20
C THR A 116 -2.72 -8.62 -28.17
N ASP A 117 -2.94 -9.87 -28.56
CA ASP A 117 -4.28 -10.46 -28.52
C ASP A 117 -4.81 -10.60 -27.08
N ALA A 118 -3.94 -10.98 -26.14
CA ALA A 118 -4.27 -11.07 -24.72
C ALA A 118 -4.60 -9.67 -24.15
N PHE A 119 -3.79 -8.67 -24.50
CA PHE A 119 -4.02 -7.27 -24.15
C PHE A 119 -5.39 -6.78 -24.65
N LYS A 120 -5.68 -6.94 -25.94
CA LYS A 120 -6.97 -6.54 -26.54
C LYS A 120 -8.17 -7.26 -25.92
N LYS A 121 -8.02 -8.56 -25.65
CA LYS A 121 -9.05 -9.36 -24.97
C LYS A 121 -9.30 -8.86 -23.56
N ALA A 122 -8.27 -8.51 -22.79
CA ALA A 122 -8.42 -7.93 -21.47
C ALA A 122 -9.09 -6.55 -21.52
N VAL A 123 -8.64 -5.66 -22.43
CA VAL A 123 -9.24 -4.34 -22.63
C VAL A 123 -10.73 -4.45 -23.01
N SER A 124 -11.11 -5.42 -23.85
CA SER A 124 -12.53 -5.61 -24.23
C SER A 124 -13.45 -6.00 -23.05
N LYS A 125 -12.87 -6.48 -21.94
CA LYS A 125 -13.60 -6.80 -20.71
C LYS A 125 -13.72 -5.63 -19.74
N MET A 126 -13.01 -4.54 -19.96
CA MET A 126 -13.06 -3.33 -19.14
C MET A 126 -14.38 -2.60 -19.42
N LYS A 127 -15.30 -2.61 -18.45
CA LYS A 127 -16.67 -2.08 -18.59
C LYS A 127 -16.84 -0.69 -17.99
N VAL A 128 -15.97 -0.34 -17.06
CA VAL A 128 -16.00 0.93 -16.31
C VAL A 128 -14.95 1.87 -16.88
N ASP A 129 -15.35 3.12 -17.08
CA ASP A 129 -14.43 4.16 -17.55
C ASP A 129 -13.73 4.81 -16.36
N TYR A 130 -12.63 4.22 -15.93
CA TYR A 130 -11.78 4.74 -14.87
C TYR A 130 -10.83 5.81 -15.40
N GLN A 131 -10.68 6.89 -14.64
CA GLN A 131 -9.70 7.94 -14.94
C GLN A 131 -8.30 7.56 -14.43
N PHE A 132 -8.21 6.83 -13.31
CA PHE A 132 -6.95 6.52 -12.63
C PHE A 132 -6.66 5.02 -12.58
N ALA A 133 -7.68 4.17 -12.50
CA ALA A 133 -7.53 2.74 -12.29
C ALA A 133 -7.52 1.90 -13.57
N GLY A 134 -7.44 2.50 -14.78
CA GLY A 134 -7.53 1.76 -16.04
C GLY A 134 -6.38 0.75 -16.23
N LEU A 135 -5.14 1.12 -15.92
CA LEU A 135 -4.00 0.20 -15.99
C LEU A 135 -4.11 -0.93 -14.95
N TYR A 136 -4.62 -0.62 -13.77
CA TYR A 136 -4.88 -1.59 -12.72
C TYR A 136 -5.99 -2.57 -13.11
N ASP A 137 -7.12 -2.07 -13.63
CA ASP A 137 -8.23 -2.91 -14.12
C ASP A 137 -7.78 -3.81 -15.27
N LEU A 138 -7.00 -3.28 -16.22
CA LEU A 138 -6.39 -4.08 -17.29
C LEU A 138 -5.60 -5.28 -16.73
N ARG A 139 -4.72 -5.03 -15.75
CA ARG A 139 -3.94 -6.08 -15.10
C ARG A 139 -4.84 -7.13 -14.47
N LEU A 140 -5.88 -6.69 -13.74
CA LEU A 140 -6.84 -7.59 -13.10
C LEU A 140 -7.62 -8.44 -14.13
N LYS A 141 -8.09 -7.84 -15.23
CA LYS A 141 -8.77 -8.56 -16.31
C LYS A 141 -7.86 -9.55 -17.02
N LEU A 142 -6.61 -9.16 -17.25
CA LEU A 142 -5.60 -10.03 -17.88
C LEU A 142 -5.31 -11.26 -17.01
N SER A 143 -5.08 -11.05 -15.71
CA SER A 143 -4.72 -12.11 -14.77
C SER A 143 -5.79 -13.20 -14.59
N GLN A 144 -7.03 -12.94 -14.98
CA GLN A 144 -8.11 -13.95 -14.93
C GLN A 144 -7.93 -15.09 -15.93
N THR A 145 -7.24 -14.83 -17.05
CA THR A 145 -7.18 -15.79 -18.16
C THR A 145 -5.78 -16.01 -18.70
N GLU A 146 -4.83 -15.18 -18.36
CA GLU A 146 -3.47 -15.20 -18.89
C GLU A 146 -2.45 -15.33 -17.76
N THR A 147 -1.32 -15.94 -18.06
CA THR A 147 -0.18 -16.01 -17.14
C THR A 147 0.65 -14.73 -17.24
N LEU A 148 1.03 -14.19 -16.09
CA LEU A 148 1.96 -13.07 -15.96
C LEU A 148 3.31 -13.64 -15.50
N VAL A 149 4.36 -13.48 -16.30
CA VAL A 149 5.65 -14.12 -16.07
C VAL A 149 6.71 -13.09 -15.75
N HIS A 150 7.38 -13.26 -14.63
CA HIS A 150 8.57 -12.53 -14.23
C HIS A 150 9.80 -13.18 -14.87
N ILE A 151 10.65 -12.36 -15.47
CA ILE A 151 11.97 -12.76 -15.99
C ILE A 151 12.99 -12.28 -14.97
N ASN A 152 13.52 -13.20 -14.19
CA ASN A 152 14.54 -12.93 -13.17
C ASN A 152 15.90 -12.63 -13.82
N GLU A 153 15.93 -11.62 -14.67
CA GLU A 153 17.11 -11.11 -15.38
C GLU A 153 16.99 -9.57 -15.49
N TYR A 154 18.12 -8.88 -15.31
CA TYR A 154 18.19 -7.42 -15.44
C TYR A 154 18.26 -7.03 -16.92
N LEU A 155 17.09 -6.80 -17.53
CA LEU A 155 16.99 -6.63 -18.98
C LEU A 155 17.04 -5.16 -19.45
N TYR A 156 16.88 -4.21 -18.57
CA TYR A 156 16.90 -2.79 -18.92
C TYR A 156 17.40 -1.91 -17.77
N SER A 157 17.70 -0.66 -18.07
CA SER A 157 18.07 0.38 -17.10
C SER A 157 17.09 1.55 -17.21
N GLU A 158 16.64 2.03 -16.08
CA GLU A 158 15.93 3.30 -15.92
C GLU A 158 16.95 4.37 -15.47
N ILE A 159 17.10 5.41 -16.28
CA ILE A 159 18.01 6.53 -15.95
C ILE A 159 17.15 7.63 -15.35
N GLU A 160 17.33 7.89 -14.06
CA GLU A 160 16.60 8.96 -13.38
C GLU A 160 17.05 10.35 -13.86
N ASN A 161 16.08 11.08 -14.39
CA ASN A 161 16.20 12.54 -14.61
C ASN A 161 15.56 13.29 -13.44
N ASP A 162 15.61 12.75 -12.21
CA ASP A 162 14.79 13.23 -11.09
C ASP A 162 15.33 14.54 -10.50
N THR A 163 14.51 15.58 -10.61
CA THR A 163 14.70 16.87 -9.95
C THR A 163 13.89 17.00 -8.65
N ARG A 164 13.20 15.92 -8.19
CA ARG A 164 12.34 15.95 -7.00
C ARG A 164 13.14 15.76 -5.71
N LYS A 165 12.82 16.56 -4.69
CA LYS A 165 13.38 16.41 -3.35
C LYS A 165 12.91 15.06 -2.76
N SER A 166 13.86 14.24 -2.31
CA SER A 166 13.57 12.96 -1.63
C SER A 166 12.78 13.21 -0.35
N GLY A 167 11.72 12.44 -0.10
CA GLY A 167 10.98 12.40 1.17
C GLY A 167 9.47 12.53 1.09
N GLU A 168 8.88 12.91 -0.06
CA GLU A 168 7.44 13.14 -0.17
C GLU A 168 6.60 11.87 -0.46
N LYS A 169 7.23 10.69 -0.66
CA LYS A 169 6.53 9.49 -1.17
C LYS A 169 5.89 8.55 -0.12
N ILE A 170 6.18 8.71 1.17
CA ILE A 170 5.88 7.63 2.14
C ILE A 170 4.39 7.54 2.51
N PHE A 171 3.61 8.62 2.34
CA PHE A 171 2.21 8.67 2.74
C PHE A 171 1.24 9.21 1.68
N ASP A 172 1.63 9.20 0.40
CA ASP A 172 0.77 9.67 -0.70
C ASP A 172 -0.58 8.94 -0.78
N TYR A 173 -0.62 7.67 -0.36
CA TYR A 173 -1.84 6.86 -0.39
C TYR A 173 -2.91 7.29 0.63
N VAL A 174 -2.55 8.04 1.67
CA VAL A 174 -3.48 8.59 2.66
C VAL A 174 -3.79 10.07 2.45
N ASP A 175 -3.17 10.73 1.45
CA ASP A 175 -3.46 12.13 1.14
C ASP A 175 -4.92 12.26 0.66
N PRO A 176 -5.76 13.11 1.30
CA PRO A 176 -7.13 13.36 0.89
C PRO A 176 -7.27 13.79 -0.59
N LYS A 177 -6.22 14.37 -1.17
CA LYS A 177 -6.18 14.74 -2.60
C LYS A 177 -6.27 13.52 -3.52
N ASN A 178 -5.81 12.36 -3.05
CA ASN A 178 -5.82 11.10 -3.80
C ASN A 178 -7.09 10.26 -3.57
N ARG A 179 -8.10 10.81 -2.88
CA ARG A 179 -9.32 10.07 -2.56
C ARG A 179 -10.03 9.51 -3.80
N GLY A 180 -10.04 10.24 -4.90
CA GLY A 180 -10.62 9.78 -6.18
C GLY A 180 -9.89 8.54 -6.72
N VAL A 181 -8.57 8.53 -6.66
CA VAL A 181 -7.73 7.38 -7.06
C VAL A 181 -8.05 6.15 -6.20
N GLN A 182 -8.09 6.32 -4.87
CA GLN A 182 -8.41 5.22 -3.95
C GLN A 182 -9.78 4.60 -4.24
N ILE A 183 -10.80 5.42 -4.47
CA ILE A 183 -12.15 4.94 -4.79
C ILE A 183 -12.17 4.12 -6.07
N GLU A 184 -11.48 4.56 -7.12
CA GLU A 184 -11.43 3.81 -8.38
C GLU A 184 -10.67 2.48 -8.22
N MET A 185 -9.53 2.47 -7.50
CA MET A 185 -8.78 1.24 -7.24
C MET A 185 -9.61 0.24 -6.43
N GLU A 186 -10.34 0.70 -5.41
CA GLU A 186 -11.28 -0.12 -4.63
C GLU A 186 -12.39 -0.70 -5.49
N ASN A 187 -12.98 0.11 -6.37
CA ASN A 187 -14.03 -0.33 -7.27
C ASN A 187 -13.53 -1.39 -8.26
N ALA A 188 -12.37 -1.16 -8.90
CA ALA A 188 -11.77 -2.11 -9.83
C ALA A 188 -11.45 -3.45 -9.13
N CYS A 189 -10.88 -3.41 -7.92
CA CYS A 189 -10.63 -4.59 -7.11
C CYS A 189 -11.93 -5.32 -6.75
N THR A 190 -12.96 -4.60 -6.31
CA THR A 190 -14.25 -5.16 -5.92
C THR A 190 -14.93 -5.85 -7.10
N GLU A 191 -14.95 -5.24 -8.29
CA GLU A 191 -15.49 -5.86 -9.50
C GLU A 191 -14.71 -7.11 -9.88
N HIS A 192 -13.38 -7.07 -9.82
CA HIS A 192 -12.56 -8.25 -10.05
C HIS A 192 -12.90 -9.40 -9.10
N LEU A 193 -13.02 -9.11 -7.79
CA LEU A 193 -13.40 -10.11 -6.78
C LEU A 193 -14.77 -10.73 -7.06
N LYS A 194 -15.75 -9.95 -7.52
CA LYS A 194 -17.05 -10.46 -7.94
C LYS A 194 -16.95 -11.39 -9.15
N GLU A 195 -16.13 -11.01 -10.13
CA GLU A 195 -15.93 -11.78 -11.36
C GLU A 195 -15.27 -13.14 -11.12
N ILE A 196 -14.29 -13.20 -10.19
CA ILE A 196 -13.59 -14.45 -9.86
C ILE A 196 -14.26 -15.26 -8.74
N GLY A 197 -15.40 -14.80 -8.19
CA GLY A 197 -16.10 -15.45 -7.09
C GLY A 197 -15.43 -15.31 -5.73
N GLY A 198 -14.48 -14.37 -5.57
CA GLY A 198 -13.77 -14.10 -4.32
C GLY A 198 -14.42 -13.01 -3.46
N TYR A 199 -15.49 -12.37 -3.94
CA TYR A 199 -16.13 -11.29 -3.21
C TYR A 199 -16.96 -11.81 -2.04
N LEU A 200 -16.62 -11.35 -0.84
CA LEU A 200 -17.42 -11.57 0.36
C LEU A 200 -18.21 -10.30 0.66
N ALA A 201 -19.52 -10.37 0.50
CA ALA A 201 -20.40 -9.27 0.89
C ALA A 201 -20.28 -9.01 2.39
N PRO A 202 -20.15 -7.75 2.83
CA PRO A 202 -20.09 -7.40 4.24
C PRO A 202 -21.34 -7.94 4.98
N LYS A 203 -21.11 -8.69 6.04
CA LYS A 203 -22.15 -9.11 6.99
C LYS A 203 -21.71 -8.65 8.36
N PHE A 204 -22.34 -7.62 8.85
CA PHE A 204 -22.07 -7.09 10.17
C PHE A 204 -23.07 -7.66 11.18
N LYS A 205 -22.56 -7.97 12.36
CA LYS A 205 -23.39 -8.30 13.54
C LYS A 205 -23.24 -7.12 14.48
N ASP A 206 -24.35 -6.55 14.89
CA ASP A 206 -24.34 -5.51 15.94
C ASP A 206 -23.70 -6.09 17.20
N ILE A 207 -22.77 -5.34 17.77
CA ILE A 207 -22.11 -5.67 19.02
C ILE A 207 -22.96 -5.10 20.15
N GLU A 208 -23.39 -5.99 21.05
CA GLU A 208 -23.96 -5.56 22.32
C GLU A 208 -22.82 -5.50 23.33
N PHE A 209 -22.57 -4.31 23.83
CA PHE A 209 -21.61 -4.10 24.90
C PHE A 209 -22.25 -4.49 26.23
N ASN A 210 -22.02 -5.73 26.66
CA ASN A 210 -22.47 -6.16 27.98
C ASN A 210 -21.80 -5.34 29.07
N ASP A 211 -22.55 -5.00 30.11
CA ASP A 211 -22.06 -4.31 31.29
C ASP A 211 -21.20 -5.28 32.14
N GLY A 212 -19.96 -5.50 31.71
CA GLY A 212 -18.94 -6.17 32.50
C GLY A 212 -18.49 -5.22 33.62
N ASN A 213 -18.04 -5.78 34.74
CA ASN A 213 -17.43 -5.02 35.83
C ASN A 213 -16.00 -4.58 35.45
N PHE A 214 -15.90 -3.53 34.63
CA PHE A 214 -14.62 -2.90 34.32
C PHE A 214 -14.41 -1.68 35.22
N GLU A 215 -13.23 -1.59 35.85
CA GLU A 215 -12.85 -0.41 36.63
C GLU A 215 -12.65 0.82 35.73
N TYR A 216 -12.15 0.58 34.52
CA TYR A 216 -11.88 1.60 33.51
C TYR A 216 -12.73 1.34 32.25
N GLU A 217 -13.20 2.40 31.63
CA GLU A 217 -13.91 2.30 30.36
C GLU A 217 -12.95 1.97 29.20
N ALA A 218 -11.75 2.55 29.25
CA ALA A 218 -10.74 2.33 28.23
C ALA A 218 -9.35 2.17 28.86
N SER A 219 -8.51 1.38 28.22
CA SER A 219 -7.08 1.30 28.49
C SER A 219 -6.30 1.63 27.24
N VAL A 220 -5.34 2.55 27.34
CA VAL A 220 -4.34 2.75 26.29
C VAL A 220 -3.19 1.79 26.55
N ILE A 221 -2.86 0.96 25.58
CA ILE A 221 -1.78 -0.02 25.68
C ILE A 221 -0.62 0.47 24.84
N ILE A 222 0.56 0.60 25.44
CA ILE A 222 1.79 1.10 24.81
C ILE A 222 2.88 0.03 24.94
N PRO A 223 3.11 -0.80 23.92
CA PRO A 223 4.29 -1.65 23.88
C PRO A 223 5.52 -0.80 23.58
N VAL A 224 6.61 -1.02 24.30
CA VAL A 224 7.83 -0.25 24.11
C VAL A 224 9.06 -1.12 24.24
N ARG A 225 10.08 -0.82 23.44
CA ARG A 225 11.45 -1.31 23.61
C ARG A 225 12.43 -0.33 23.00
N ASN A 226 13.33 0.22 23.85
CA ASN A 226 14.40 1.13 23.42
C ASN A 226 13.84 2.35 22.65
N ARG A 227 13.02 3.15 23.31
CA ARG A 227 12.37 4.35 22.75
C ARG A 227 12.54 5.57 23.66
N ILE A 228 13.72 5.75 24.27
CA ILE A 228 14.00 6.87 25.17
C ILE A 228 13.69 8.25 24.57
N ARG A 229 13.75 8.38 23.23
CA ARG A 229 13.54 9.66 22.56
C ARG A 229 12.06 10.04 22.39
N THR A 230 11.14 9.10 22.44
CA THR A 230 9.74 9.30 22.05
C THR A 230 8.74 8.89 23.13
N ILE A 231 9.12 7.99 24.03
CA ILE A 231 8.19 7.39 25.00
C ILE A 231 7.56 8.46 25.92
N GLU A 232 8.30 9.50 26.32
CA GLU A 232 7.75 10.56 27.18
C GLU A 232 6.65 11.34 26.44
N ASP A 233 6.81 11.63 25.14
CA ASP A 233 5.80 12.31 24.33
C ASP A 233 4.52 11.46 24.20
N ALA A 234 4.67 10.15 23.97
CA ALA A 234 3.54 9.22 23.91
C ALA A 234 2.77 9.18 25.24
N ILE A 235 3.47 9.06 26.38
CA ILE A 235 2.87 9.08 27.71
C ILE A 235 2.14 10.39 27.97
N LEU A 236 2.77 11.53 27.73
CA LEU A 236 2.18 12.84 27.96
C LEU A 236 0.96 13.08 27.08
N SER A 237 1.01 12.67 25.81
CA SER A 237 -0.14 12.80 24.90
C SER A 237 -1.34 11.99 25.38
N THR A 238 -1.08 10.85 26.03
CA THR A 238 -2.11 10.01 26.63
C THR A 238 -2.66 10.61 27.94
N LEU A 239 -1.78 11.07 28.83
CA LEU A 239 -2.19 11.66 30.11
C LEU A 239 -2.95 12.97 29.97
N ASN A 240 -2.74 13.70 28.88
CA ASN A 240 -3.43 14.94 28.55
C ASN A 240 -4.82 14.74 27.93
N GLN A 241 -5.26 13.50 27.74
CA GLN A 241 -6.59 13.22 27.19
C GLN A 241 -7.71 13.61 28.16
N LYS A 242 -8.75 14.20 27.63
CA LYS A 242 -9.97 14.60 28.36
C LYS A 242 -11.11 13.65 28.03
N THR A 243 -11.59 12.92 29.03
CA THR A 243 -12.67 11.94 28.89
C THR A 243 -13.75 12.15 29.95
N LYS A 244 -14.99 11.73 29.65
CA LYS A 244 -16.12 11.68 30.59
C LYS A 244 -16.13 10.39 31.42
N PHE A 245 -15.18 9.52 31.22
CA PHE A 245 -15.04 8.21 31.86
C PHE A 245 -13.62 8.02 32.40
N LYS A 246 -13.44 7.02 33.23
CA LYS A 246 -12.12 6.63 33.72
C LYS A 246 -11.37 5.82 32.68
N TYR A 247 -10.11 6.14 32.47
CA TYR A 247 -9.19 5.35 31.63
C TYR A 247 -7.84 5.18 32.33
N ASN A 248 -7.08 4.20 31.92
CA ASN A 248 -5.71 3.99 32.36
C ASN A 248 -4.76 3.77 31.17
N VAL A 249 -3.47 3.71 31.44
CA VAL A 249 -2.40 3.52 30.48
C VAL A 249 -1.58 2.32 30.93
N ILE A 250 -1.51 1.29 30.09
CA ILE A 250 -0.75 0.07 30.39
C ILE A 250 0.47 0.05 29.46
N ILE A 251 1.63 0.28 30.04
CA ILE A 251 2.90 0.34 29.31
C ILE A 251 3.60 -1.00 29.49
N ILE A 252 3.90 -1.67 28.37
CA ILE A 252 4.60 -2.96 28.38
C ILE A 252 6.02 -2.72 27.87
N ASP A 253 6.94 -2.57 28.82
CA ASP A 253 8.37 -2.40 28.53
C ASP A 253 9.03 -3.76 28.27
N ASN A 254 9.26 -4.06 27.00
CA ASN A 254 9.86 -5.33 26.60
C ASN A 254 11.39 -5.32 26.76
N HIS A 255 11.85 -5.15 28.00
CA HIS A 255 13.26 -5.18 28.40
C HIS A 255 14.11 -4.09 27.70
N SER A 256 13.75 -2.84 27.85
CA SER A 256 14.54 -1.71 27.36
C SER A 256 15.89 -1.61 28.09
N THR A 257 16.90 -1.08 27.39
CA THR A 257 18.28 -0.97 27.88
C THR A 257 18.92 0.40 27.61
N ASP A 258 18.14 1.34 27.08
CA ASP A 258 18.59 2.67 26.64
C ASP A 258 18.17 3.83 27.55
N GLY A 259 17.61 3.53 28.73
CA GLY A 259 17.03 4.51 29.64
C GLY A 259 15.52 4.71 29.52
N THR A 260 14.85 3.94 28.64
CA THR A 260 13.39 4.01 28.46
C THR A 260 12.65 3.63 29.75
N THR A 261 13.09 2.58 30.46
CA THR A 261 12.49 2.13 31.73
C THR A 261 12.50 3.23 32.77
N GLU A 262 13.62 3.89 32.94
CA GLU A 262 13.79 4.99 33.91
C GLU A 262 12.98 6.22 33.52
N ALA A 263 12.78 6.46 32.20
CA ALA A 263 11.92 7.52 31.73
C ALA A 263 10.44 7.25 32.06
N ILE A 264 9.97 6.01 31.92
CA ILE A 264 8.60 5.60 32.27
C ILE A 264 8.39 5.71 33.78
N ASP A 265 9.35 5.30 34.58
CA ASP A 265 9.27 5.30 36.06
C ASP A 265 9.00 6.69 36.65
N LYS A 266 9.35 7.77 35.96
CA LYS A 266 9.03 9.14 36.40
C LYS A 266 7.51 9.39 36.48
N TYR A 267 6.73 8.62 35.76
CA TYR A 267 5.25 8.76 35.68
C TYR A 267 4.52 7.76 36.57
N ASN A 268 5.20 6.88 37.31
CA ASN A 268 4.59 5.87 38.22
C ASN A 268 3.80 6.48 39.40
N THR A 269 3.89 7.80 39.63
CA THR A 269 3.07 8.52 40.59
C THR A 269 1.67 8.85 40.09
N ASP A 270 1.39 8.78 38.78
CA ASP A 270 0.06 8.94 38.21
C ASP A 270 -0.68 7.60 38.30
N GLU A 271 -1.81 7.61 39.03
CA GLU A 271 -2.60 6.40 39.31
C GLU A 271 -3.12 5.70 38.04
N ARG A 272 -3.12 6.39 36.92
CA ARG A 272 -3.53 5.83 35.64
C ARG A 272 -2.45 4.98 35.00
N ILE A 273 -1.18 5.14 35.35
CA ILE A 273 -0.04 4.42 34.76
C ILE A 273 0.11 3.04 35.38
N ILE A 274 0.21 2.05 34.53
CA ILE A 274 0.58 0.68 34.89
C ILE A 274 1.79 0.33 34.03
N HIS A 275 2.97 0.28 34.67
CA HIS A 275 4.22 -0.10 34.02
C HIS A 275 4.51 -1.58 34.28
N ILE A 276 4.71 -2.34 33.21
CA ILE A 276 4.94 -3.80 33.25
C ILE A 276 6.22 -4.12 32.47
N VAL A 277 7.16 -4.75 33.12
CA VAL A 277 8.28 -5.45 32.48
C VAL A 277 7.95 -6.95 32.52
N PRO A 278 7.64 -7.58 31.37
CA PRO A 278 7.22 -8.98 31.33
C PRO A 278 8.35 -9.92 31.79
N GLU A 279 8.02 -11.04 32.40
CA GLU A 279 9.02 -12.06 32.73
C GLU A 279 9.66 -12.68 31.47
N ARG A 280 8.85 -12.88 30.44
CA ARG A 280 9.30 -13.43 29.15
C ARG A 280 10.02 -12.36 28.32
N LYS A 281 11.15 -12.76 27.70
CA LYS A 281 11.99 -11.87 26.86
C LYS A 281 11.72 -12.02 25.36
N ASP A 282 10.86 -12.95 24.97
CA ASP A 282 10.60 -13.36 23.58
C ASP A 282 9.21 -12.97 23.09
N LEU A 283 8.53 -12.02 23.76
CA LEU A 283 7.14 -11.68 23.44
C LEU A 283 6.96 -11.02 22.07
N GLY A 284 7.94 -10.27 21.58
CA GLY A 284 7.75 -9.38 20.45
C GLY A 284 6.64 -8.34 20.70
N ILE A 285 6.28 -7.58 19.69
CA ILE A 285 5.23 -6.55 19.83
C ILE A 285 3.84 -7.17 20.06
N GLY A 286 3.49 -8.24 19.33
CA GLY A 286 2.20 -8.91 19.49
C GLY A 286 2.00 -9.53 20.87
N GLY A 287 3.07 -10.09 21.46
CA GLY A 287 3.03 -10.60 22.85
C GLY A 287 2.83 -9.49 23.86
N CYS A 288 3.44 -8.32 23.66
CA CYS A 288 3.23 -7.15 24.52
C CYS A 288 1.80 -6.64 24.45
N TRP A 289 1.20 -6.54 23.25
CA TRP A 289 -0.23 -6.23 23.08
C TRP A 289 -1.10 -7.20 23.88
N ASN A 290 -0.80 -8.49 23.79
CA ASN A 290 -1.54 -9.54 24.46
C ASN A 290 -1.47 -9.40 25.98
N VAL A 291 -0.29 -9.11 26.53
CA VAL A 291 -0.10 -8.86 27.97
C VAL A 291 -0.95 -7.68 28.43
N GLY A 292 -0.94 -6.57 27.69
CA GLY A 292 -1.72 -5.38 28.03
C GLY A 292 -3.23 -5.62 27.94
N ALA A 293 -3.71 -6.23 26.85
CA ALA A 293 -5.13 -6.47 26.63
C ALA A 293 -5.74 -7.49 27.62
N HIS A 294 -4.95 -8.42 28.14
CA HIS A 294 -5.39 -9.40 29.15
C HIS A 294 -5.04 -9.02 30.59
N HIS A 295 -4.49 -7.82 30.80
CA HIS A 295 -4.21 -7.35 32.14
C HIS A 295 -5.50 -7.19 32.95
N PRO A 296 -5.55 -7.61 34.25
CA PRO A 296 -6.76 -7.52 35.08
C PRO A 296 -7.39 -6.13 35.19
N LYS A 297 -6.57 -5.08 35.04
CA LYS A 297 -7.01 -3.68 35.01
C LYS A 297 -7.20 -3.13 33.58
N CYS A 298 -7.17 -3.97 32.56
CA CYS A 298 -7.54 -3.52 31.21
C CYS A 298 -9.02 -3.13 31.19
N GLY A 299 -9.30 -1.96 30.63
CA GLY A 299 -10.66 -1.44 30.49
C GLY A 299 -11.50 -2.21 29.49
N LYS A 300 -12.77 -1.83 29.41
CA LYS A 300 -13.72 -2.39 28.46
C LYS A 300 -13.26 -2.27 27.02
N PHE A 301 -12.59 -1.18 26.67
CA PHE A 301 -11.98 -0.94 25.38
C PHE A 301 -10.47 -0.86 25.50
N ALA A 302 -9.77 -1.65 24.70
CA ALA A 302 -8.33 -1.61 24.57
C ALA A 302 -7.96 -0.73 23.36
N ILE A 303 -7.19 0.32 23.58
CA ILE A 303 -6.78 1.28 22.56
C ILE A 303 -5.28 1.15 22.34
N GLN A 304 -4.88 0.93 21.11
CA GLN A 304 -3.49 0.87 20.70
C GLN A 304 -2.87 2.26 20.61
N LEU A 305 -1.64 2.42 21.13
CA LEU A 305 -0.78 3.55 20.83
C LEU A 305 0.66 3.04 20.71
N ASP A 306 1.34 3.35 19.62
CA ASP A 306 2.74 3.04 19.45
C ASP A 306 3.61 4.01 20.29
N SER A 307 4.77 3.54 20.76
CA SER A 307 5.63 4.30 21.68
C SER A 307 6.34 5.50 21.05
N ASP A 308 6.14 5.73 19.76
CA ASP A 308 6.66 6.84 18.96
C ASP A 308 5.54 7.66 18.28
N ASP A 309 4.28 7.39 18.64
CA ASP A 309 3.11 8.13 18.21
C ASP A 309 2.52 9.03 19.30
N VAL A 310 1.77 10.05 18.89
CA VAL A 310 1.03 10.95 19.76
C VAL A 310 -0.40 11.13 19.26
N TYR A 311 -1.35 11.29 20.18
CA TYR A 311 -2.73 11.61 19.81
C TYR A 311 -2.84 13.00 19.16
N LYS A 312 -3.67 13.10 18.14
CA LYS A 312 -3.91 14.34 17.41
C LYS A 312 -4.39 15.51 18.28
N ASP A 313 -5.25 15.22 19.24
CA ASP A 313 -5.83 16.21 20.14
C ASP A 313 -6.22 15.58 21.50
N GLU A 314 -6.58 16.42 22.46
CA GLU A 314 -6.94 16.03 23.82
C GLU A 314 -8.26 15.26 23.95
N ASN A 315 -9.04 15.09 22.88
CA ASN A 315 -10.33 14.42 22.89
C ASN A 315 -10.34 13.11 22.09
N THR A 316 -9.17 12.64 21.65
CA THR A 316 -9.09 11.48 20.76
C THR A 316 -9.63 10.21 21.41
N ILE A 317 -9.27 9.91 22.68
CA ILE A 317 -9.79 8.74 23.40
C ILE A 317 -11.32 8.83 23.57
N GLN A 318 -11.85 10.01 23.88
CA GLN A 318 -13.30 10.20 23.97
C GLN A 318 -13.99 9.87 22.65
N LYS A 319 -13.46 10.40 21.52
CA LYS A 319 -14.00 10.14 20.18
C LYS A 319 -13.98 8.66 19.80
N VAL A 320 -12.90 7.96 20.14
CA VAL A 320 -12.77 6.51 19.89
C VAL A 320 -13.85 5.73 20.63
N VAL A 321 -14.04 6.00 21.92
CA VAL A 321 -15.06 5.30 22.72
C VAL A 321 -16.48 5.67 22.27
N ASP A 322 -16.73 6.94 21.94
CA ASP A 322 -18.03 7.38 21.39
C ASP A 322 -18.34 6.67 20.06
N ALA A 323 -17.31 6.42 19.21
CA ALA A 323 -17.46 5.68 17.96
C ALA A 323 -17.85 4.21 18.21
N PHE A 324 -17.23 3.52 19.16
CA PHE A 324 -17.63 2.16 19.54
C PHE A 324 -19.12 2.09 19.87
N TYR A 325 -19.61 2.98 20.73
CA TYR A 325 -21.01 2.98 21.15
C TYR A 325 -21.98 3.41 20.06
N SER A 326 -21.64 4.44 19.29
CA SER A 326 -22.53 4.96 18.24
C SER A 326 -22.63 4.04 17.04
N GLN A 327 -21.54 3.36 16.67
CA GLN A 327 -21.48 2.46 15.51
C GLN A 327 -21.71 1.00 15.85
N LYS A 328 -21.74 0.63 17.15
CA LYS A 328 -21.89 -0.76 17.63
C LYS A 328 -20.92 -1.73 16.95
N CYS A 329 -19.67 -1.33 16.85
CA CYS A 329 -18.62 -2.09 16.19
C CYS A 329 -17.64 -2.69 17.20
N GLY A 330 -16.96 -3.77 16.82
CA GLY A 330 -15.93 -4.44 17.63
C GLY A 330 -14.55 -3.85 17.45
N MET A 331 -14.37 -2.95 16.48
CA MET A 331 -13.11 -2.25 16.19
C MET A 331 -13.42 -0.88 15.57
N VAL A 332 -12.65 0.12 15.97
CA VAL A 332 -12.70 1.50 15.46
C VAL A 332 -11.37 1.88 14.85
#